data_c4b3fa1f1d7d0ec00f963a9accb25fb2
#
_entry.id   c4b3fa1f1d7d0ec00f963a9accb25fb2
#
_cell.length_a   1.000
_cell.length_b   1.000
_cell.length_c   1.000
_cell.angle_alpha   90.00
_cell.angle_beta   90.00
_cell.angle_gamma   90.00
#
_symmetry.space_group_name_H-M   'P 1'
#
loop_
_entity.id
_entity.type
_entity.pdbx_description
1 polymer ?
#
loop_
_entity_poly.entity_id
_entity_poly.type
_entity_poly.pdbx_seq_one_letter_code
_entity_poly.pdbx_strand_id
1 'polypeptide(L)'
;MARNRAKTFQAILEKGDRALGWTIARVPFEPSEVWSKRVRLRVRGEVGAPGGVGFAFRTSLFPDPRGGFYLLVNKAMQQGGGVAQGAMAEFSLQPDMEARSAELPDELAVLLDDEPGLREWYDELTEYTRRELGKWIMGVKSDDARMRRAEQAAERLLSAMEGEHELPPVIAAAFRRRPKAKAGWEKMTPLQRRGELMAVFYYQSPEARQKRVERLCDAAEKKAVR
;
A
#
# COMPACT_ATOMS: atom_id res chain seq x y z
N MET A 1 19.82 -2.84 25.03
CA MET A 1 18.96 -3.84 24.33
C MET A 1 17.48 -3.89 24.77
N ALA A 2 16.93 -2.87 25.42
CA ALA A 2 15.56 -2.92 26.00
C ALA A 2 14.48 -2.14 25.22
N ARG A 3 14.79 -1.53 24.09
CA ARG A 3 13.95 -0.50 23.44
C ARG A 3 12.91 -0.95 22.41
N ASN A 4 12.73 -2.24 22.16
CA ASN A 4 11.73 -2.75 21.20
C ASN A 4 10.84 -3.86 21.79
N ARG A 5 10.60 -3.84 23.10
CA ARG A 5 9.72 -4.81 23.75
C ARG A 5 8.27 -4.55 23.38
N ALA A 6 7.48 -5.63 23.34
CA ALA A 6 6.04 -5.55 23.19
C ALA A 6 5.43 -4.67 24.30
N LYS A 7 4.44 -3.87 23.92
CA LYS A 7 3.61 -3.05 24.83
C LYS A 7 2.21 -3.60 24.84
N THR A 8 1.73 -3.97 26.02
CA THR A 8 0.36 -4.41 26.23
C THR A 8 -0.49 -3.24 26.71
N PHE A 9 -1.68 -3.11 26.15
CA PHE A 9 -2.67 -2.11 26.57
C PHE A 9 -4.08 -2.59 26.24
N GLN A 10 -5.06 -1.95 26.84
CA GLN A 10 -6.48 -2.15 26.54
C GLN A 10 -7.06 -0.90 25.89
N ALA A 11 -7.95 -1.09 24.91
CA ALA A 11 -8.66 -0.01 24.26
C ALA A 11 -10.06 -0.44 23.84
N ILE A 12 -11.01 0.49 23.89
CA ILE A 12 -12.34 0.28 23.29
C ILE A 12 -12.20 0.35 21.78
N LEU A 13 -12.84 -0.59 21.08
CA LEU A 13 -12.91 -0.59 19.62
C LEU A 13 -13.96 0.44 19.17
N GLU A 14 -13.49 1.56 18.65
CA GLU A 14 -14.34 2.68 18.25
C GLU A 14 -14.66 2.64 16.75
N LYS A 15 -15.75 3.29 16.36
CA LYS A 15 -16.00 3.64 14.97
C LYS A 15 -15.10 4.83 14.58
N GLY A 16 -14.26 4.67 13.57
CA GLY A 16 -13.43 5.77 13.06
C GLY A 16 -14.25 6.87 12.40
N ASP A 17 -13.77 8.10 12.48
CA ASP A 17 -14.46 9.31 11.99
C ASP A 17 -14.48 9.45 10.44
N ARG A 18 -13.89 8.51 9.70
CA ARG A 18 -13.84 8.54 8.23
C ARG A 18 -15.09 7.92 7.61
N ALA A 19 -15.43 8.36 6.39
CA ALA A 19 -16.64 7.96 5.65
C ALA A 19 -16.90 6.45 5.57
N LEU A 20 -15.85 5.62 5.61
CA LEU A 20 -15.94 4.16 5.56
C LEU A 20 -16.21 3.50 6.93
N GLY A 21 -16.27 4.27 8.01
CA GLY A 21 -16.67 3.79 9.34
C GLY A 21 -15.84 2.61 9.87
N TRP A 22 -14.54 2.56 9.57
CA TRP A 22 -13.66 1.49 10.04
C TRP A 22 -13.59 1.42 11.56
N THR A 23 -13.46 0.21 12.08
CA THR A 23 -13.18 0.00 13.50
C THR A 23 -11.72 0.36 13.78
N ILE A 24 -11.49 1.16 14.81
CA ILE A 24 -10.16 1.61 15.25
C ILE A 24 -9.93 1.31 16.71
N ALA A 25 -8.67 1.19 17.09
CA ALA A 25 -8.22 1.22 18.50
C ALA A 25 -7.18 2.31 18.67
N ARG A 26 -7.36 3.19 19.68
CA ARG A 26 -6.40 4.25 19.99
C ARG A 26 -5.26 3.69 20.80
N VAL A 27 -4.04 4.10 20.47
CA VAL A 27 -2.83 3.68 21.17
C VAL A 27 -2.57 4.66 22.30
N PRO A 28 -2.52 4.21 23.56
CA PRO A 28 -2.42 5.09 24.73
C PRO A 28 -1.00 5.56 25.05
N PHE A 29 -0.07 5.41 24.10
CA PHE A 29 1.32 5.83 24.28
C PHE A 29 1.91 6.39 22.98
N GLU A 30 2.95 7.22 23.11
CA GLU A 30 3.71 7.74 21.98
C GLU A 30 4.77 6.71 21.53
N PRO A 31 4.69 6.18 20.30
CA PRO A 31 5.62 5.14 19.82
C PRO A 31 7.09 5.55 19.87
N SER A 32 7.41 6.83 19.70
CA SER A 32 8.78 7.34 19.76
C SER A 32 9.39 7.32 21.16
N GLU A 33 8.57 7.31 22.21
CA GLU A 33 9.05 7.24 23.60
C GLU A 33 9.36 5.81 24.03
N VAL A 34 8.61 4.83 23.47
CA VAL A 34 8.71 3.43 23.87
C VAL A 34 9.57 2.58 22.96
N TRP A 35 9.71 2.98 21.66
CA TRP A 35 10.48 2.24 20.66
C TRP A 35 11.57 3.09 20.03
N SER A 36 12.76 2.53 19.89
CA SER A 36 13.96 3.24 19.42
C SER A 36 13.98 3.52 17.92
N LYS A 37 13.13 2.87 17.10
CA LYS A 37 13.14 3.00 15.65
C LYS A 37 11.74 3.05 15.07
N ARG A 38 11.45 4.17 14.39
CA ARG A 38 10.25 4.38 13.58
C ARG A 38 10.50 3.92 12.15
N VAL A 39 10.11 2.74 11.77
CA VAL A 39 10.02 2.38 10.36
C VAL A 39 8.55 2.45 9.94
N ARG A 40 8.11 3.63 9.44
CA ARG A 40 6.74 3.88 8.96
C ARG A 40 5.64 3.46 9.93
N LEU A 41 5.91 3.49 11.23
CA LEU A 41 4.96 3.07 12.27
C LEU A 41 4.34 1.68 12.02
N ARG A 42 5.08 0.78 11.40
CA ARG A 42 4.64 -0.61 11.21
C ARG A 42 4.76 -1.38 12.52
N VAL A 43 3.70 -2.11 12.85
CA VAL A 43 3.62 -2.91 14.06
C VAL A 43 3.11 -4.32 13.77
N ARG A 44 3.56 -5.26 14.59
CA ARG A 44 2.98 -6.59 14.72
C ARG A 44 2.54 -6.81 16.14
N GLY A 45 1.60 -7.72 16.35
CA GLY A 45 1.11 -7.98 17.70
C GLY A 45 -0.03 -8.97 17.73
N GLU A 46 -0.72 -8.96 18.82
CA GLU A 46 -1.90 -9.78 19.06
C GLU A 46 -3.04 -8.91 19.57
N VAL A 47 -4.27 -9.31 19.26
CA VAL A 47 -5.51 -8.71 19.75
C VAL A 47 -6.45 -9.78 20.25
N GLY A 48 -7.08 -9.56 21.37
CA GLY A 48 -8.08 -10.47 21.95
C GLY A 48 -9.00 -9.79 22.95
N ALA A 49 -10.01 -10.52 23.42
CA ALA A 49 -10.73 -10.09 24.60
C ALA A 49 -9.77 -10.06 25.80
N PRO A 50 -9.96 -9.17 26.79
CA PRO A 50 -9.10 -9.10 27.97
C PRO A 50 -8.97 -10.47 28.66
N GLY A 51 -7.72 -10.95 28.79
CA GLY A 51 -7.43 -12.27 29.34
C GLY A 51 -7.74 -13.46 28.41
N GLY A 52 -8.15 -13.22 27.17
CA GLY A 52 -8.43 -14.25 26.16
C GLY A 52 -7.21 -14.63 25.32
N VAL A 53 -7.46 -15.53 24.34
CA VAL A 53 -6.42 -15.92 23.37
C VAL A 53 -6.24 -14.81 22.35
N GLY A 54 -4.99 -14.38 22.14
CA GLY A 54 -4.66 -13.35 21.17
C GLY A 54 -4.66 -13.88 19.73
N PHE A 55 -5.18 -13.07 18.80
CA PHE A 55 -5.07 -13.27 17.35
C PHE A 55 -3.92 -12.45 16.81
N ALA A 56 -2.93 -13.10 16.21
CA ALA A 56 -1.75 -12.44 15.66
C ALA A 56 -2.07 -11.60 14.42
N PHE A 57 -1.50 -10.39 14.34
CA PHE A 57 -1.70 -9.49 13.21
C PHE A 57 -0.44 -8.66 12.90
N ARG A 58 -0.44 -8.09 11.70
CA ARG A 58 0.53 -7.07 11.25
C ARG A 58 -0.24 -5.90 10.64
N THR A 59 0.05 -4.69 11.09
CA THR A 59 -0.63 -3.47 10.63
C THR A 59 0.29 -2.26 10.70
N SER A 60 -0.28 -1.07 10.55
CA SER A 60 0.42 0.21 10.75
C SER A 60 -0.32 1.06 11.75
N LEU A 61 0.42 1.91 12.46
CA LEU A 61 -0.16 3.00 13.25
C LEU A 61 -0.36 4.21 12.37
N PHE A 62 -1.48 4.89 12.56
CA PHE A 62 -1.86 6.09 11.83
C PHE A 62 -1.93 7.27 12.82
N PRO A 63 -1.43 8.46 12.42
CA PRO A 63 -1.61 9.67 13.23
C PRO A 63 -3.10 9.98 13.43
N ASP A 64 -3.49 10.24 14.68
CA ASP A 64 -4.85 10.68 15.01
C ASP A 64 -4.90 12.21 14.91
N PRO A 65 -5.88 12.81 14.22
CA PRO A 65 -6.09 14.25 14.20
C PRO A 65 -6.29 14.87 15.59
N ARG A 66 -6.75 14.06 16.57
CA ARG A 66 -6.93 14.47 17.99
C ARG A 66 -5.65 14.37 18.81
N GLY A 67 -4.55 13.93 18.21
CA GLY A 67 -3.28 13.64 18.86
C GLY A 67 -3.04 12.15 19.12
N GLY A 68 -1.75 11.75 19.12
CA GLY A 68 -1.35 10.35 19.28
C GLY A 68 -1.57 9.50 18.02
N PHE A 69 -1.84 8.22 18.23
CA PHE A 69 -1.93 7.23 17.14
C PHE A 69 -3.12 6.29 17.34
N TYR A 70 -3.60 5.74 16.23
CA TYR A 70 -4.57 4.64 16.22
C TYR A 70 -4.13 3.55 15.24
N LEU A 71 -4.71 2.36 15.40
CA LEU A 71 -4.60 1.27 14.43
C LEU A 71 -6.00 0.88 13.93
N LEU A 72 -6.04 0.36 12.69
CA LEU A 72 -7.26 -0.22 12.12
C LEU A 72 -7.41 -1.66 12.61
N VAL A 73 -8.60 -2.00 13.10
CA VAL A 73 -8.96 -3.35 13.54
C VAL A 73 -9.92 -3.94 12.51
N ASN A 74 -9.36 -4.69 11.55
CA ASN A 74 -10.13 -5.27 10.45
C ASN A 74 -11.00 -6.46 10.92
N LYS A 75 -11.87 -6.96 10.03
CA LYS A 75 -12.78 -8.07 10.35
C LYS A 75 -12.05 -9.35 10.79
N ALA A 76 -10.91 -9.68 10.17
CA ALA A 76 -10.13 -10.85 10.56
C ALA A 76 -9.59 -10.73 12.00
N MET A 77 -9.10 -9.55 12.38
CA MET A 77 -8.65 -9.26 13.74
C MET A 77 -9.81 -9.33 14.75
N GLN A 78 -10.99 -8.80 14.38
CA GLN A 78 -12.18 -8.83 15.23
C GLN A 78 -12.66 -10.27 15.44
N GLN A 79 -12.79 -11.05 14.38
CA GLN A 79 -13.24 -12.44 14.42
C GLN A 79 -12.23 -13.35 15.14
N GLY A 80 -10.95 -13.26 14.75
CA GLY A 80 -9.88 -14.09 15.31
C GLY A 80 -9.60 -13.78 16.80
N GLY A 81 -9.73 -12.51 17.21
CA GLY A 81 -9.57 -12.08 18.59
C GLY A 81 -10.84 -12.16 19.45
N GLY A 82 -11.97 -12.55 18.86
CA GLY A 82 -13.26 -12.60 19.57
C GLY A 82 -13.72 -11.25 20.11
N VAL A 83 -13.43 -10.15 19.38
CA VAL A 83 -13.75 -8.77 19.77
C VAL A 83 -14.60 -8.10 18.71
N ALA A 84 -15.38 -7.11 19.11
CA ALA A 84 -16.28 -6.36 18.22
C ALA A 84 -16.21 -4.86 18.52
N GLN A 85 -16.66 -4.07 17.57
CA GLN A 85 -16.82 -2.62 17.77
C GLN A 85 -17.68 -2.32 19.00
N GLY A 86 -17.22 -1.41 19.85
CA GLY A 86 -17.84 -1.07 21.14
C GLY A 86 -17.31 -1.89 22.31
N ALA A 87 -16.62 -3.01 22.06
CA ALA A 87 -16.04 -3.85 23.09
C ALA A 87 -14.64 -3.38 23.51
N MET A 88 -14.23 -3.73 24.72
CA MET A 88 -12.85 -3.63 25.20
C MET A 88 -12.03 -4.74 24.55
N ALA A 89 -10.89 -4.38 23.97
CA ALA A 89 -9.91 -5.32 23.42
C ALA A 89 -8.55 -5.11 24.09
N GLU A 90 -7.82 -6.19 24.27
CA GLU A 90 -6.44 -6.17 24.74
C GLU A 90 -5.50 -6.36 23.56
N PHE A 91 -4.47 -5.55 23.51
CA PHE A 91 -3.45 -5.53 22.45
C PHE A 91 -2.07 -5.76 23.03
N SER A 92 -1.28 -6.57 22.36
CA SER A 92 0.17 -6.62 22.53
C SER A 92 0.82 -6.13 21.23
N LEU A 93 1.56 -5.01 21.26
CA LEU A 93 2.18 -4.41 20.08
C LEU A 93 3.69 -4.32 20.21
N GLN A 94 4.40 -4.57 19.12
CA GLN A 94 5.82 -4.30 18.97
C GLN A 94 6.13 -3.79 17.56
N PRO A 95 7.26 -3.07 17.36
CA PRO A 95 7.67 -2.66 16.03
C PRO A 95 7.85 -3.86 15.10
N ASP A 96 7.30 -3.78 13.90
CA ASP A 96 7.50 -4.77 12.86
C ASP A 96 8.79 -4.45 12.10
N MET A 97 9.86 -5.13 12.46
CA MET A 97 11.19 -4.97 11.86
C MET A 97 11.46 -5.94 10.72
N GLU A 98 10.55 -6.90 10.49
CA GLU A 98 10.69 -7.86 9.40
C GLU A 98 10.35 -7.20 8.06
N ALA A 99 11.14 -7.52 7.04
CA ALA A 99 10.77 -7.21 5.68
C ALA A 99 9.45 -7.93 5.36
N ARG A 100 8.45 -7.18 4.90
CA ARG A 100 7.25 -7.78 4.33
C ARG A 100 7.61 -8.15 2.90
N SER A 101 7.98 -9.40 2.65
CA SER A 101 8.07 -9.90 1.28
C SER A 101 6.65 -9.89 0.70
N ALA A 102 6.49 -9.24 -0.44
CA ALA A 102 5.32 -9.48 -1.26
C ALA A 102 5.53 -10.84 -1.91
N GLU A 103 4.70 -11.84 -1.58
CA GLU A 103 4.70 -13.08 -2.33
C GLU A 103 4.41 -12.77 -3.80
N LEU A 104 5.33 -13.17 -4.66
CA LEU A 104 5.15 -13.10 -6.10
C LEU A 104 4.39 -14.34 -6.55
N PRO A 105 3.16 -14.22 -7.12
CA PRO A 105 2.44 -15.36 -7.66
C PRO A 105 3.25 -16.05 -8.76
N ASP A 106 3.26 -17.38 -8.78
CA ASP A 106 4.01 -18.17 -9.76
C ASP A 106 3.61 -17.82 -11.19
N GLU A 107 2.30 -17.58 -11.43
CA GLU A 107 1.78 -17.16 -12.73
C GLU A 107 2.38 -15.84 -13.22
N LEU A 108 2.59 -14.89 -12.31
CA LEU A 108 3.23 -13.62 -12.67
C LEU A 108 4.74 -13.79 -12.79
N ALA A 109 5.38 -14.61 -11.96
CA ALA A 109 6.82 -14.85 -12.00
C ALA A 109 7.29 -15.31 -13.38
N VAL A 110 6.60 -16.29 -13.96
CA VAL A 110 6.92 -16.81 -15.31
C VAL A 110 6.83 -15.72 -16.36
N LEU A 111 5.80 -14.88 -16.32
CA LEU A 111 5.61 -13.79 -17.29
C LEU A 111 6.65 -12.66 -17.15
N LEU A 112 7.08 -12.39 -15.90
CA LEU A 112 8.14 -11.40 -15.67
C LEU A 112 9.50 -11.89 -16.15
N ASP A 113 9.77 -13.18 -16.02
CA ASP A 113 11.04 -13.79 -16.40
C ASP A 113 11.15 -13.97 -17.93
N ASP A 114 10.03 -13.97 -18.66
CA ASP A 114 9.97 -14.05 -20.14
C ASP A 114 10.39 -12.73 -20.82
N GLU A 115 10.18 -11.59 -20.15
CA GLU A 115 10.46 -10.27 -20.74
C GLU A 115 11.76 -9.69 -20.19
N PRO A 116 12.74 -9.37 -21.05
CA PRO A 116 14.03 -8.85 -20.62
C PRO A 116 13.91 -7.58 -19.77
N GLY A 117 14.46 -7.62 -18.54
CA GLY A 117 14.49 -6.48 -17.61
C GLY A 117 13.18 -6.23 -16.85
N LEU A 118 12.09 -6.93 -17.20
CA LEU A 118 10.79 -6.70 -16.53
C LEU A 118 10.79 -7.18 -15.09
N ARG A 119 11.51 -8.28 -14.80
CA ARG A 119 11.65 -8.82 -13.44
C ARG A 119 12.39 -7.84 -12.54
N GLU A 120 13.52 -7.34 -12.98
CA GLU A 120 14.33 -6.37 -12.24
C GLU A 120 13.54 -5.08 -12.01
N TRP A 121 12.83 -4.60 -13.04
CA TRP A 121 11.97 -3.42 -12.94
C TRP A 121 10.84 -3.62 -11.92
N TYR A 122 10.20 -4.82 -11.91
CA TYR A 122 9.18 -5.18 -10.92
C TYR A 122 9.75 -5.20 -9.49
N ASP A 123 10.95 -5.75 -9.31
CA ASP A 123 11.57 -5.85 -7.98
C ASP A 123 11.94 -4.49 -7.38
N GLU A 124 12.14 -3.48 -8.21
CA GLU A 124 12.33 -2.09 -7.80
C GLU A 124 11.04 -1.35 -7.44
N LEU A 125 9.86 -1.91 -7.71
CA LEU A 125 8.60 -1.33 -7.27
C LEU A 125 8.49 -1.34 -5.74
N THR A 126 7.62 -0.46 -5.20
CA THR A 126 7.36 -0.49 -3.77
C THR A 126 6.79 -1.83 -3.34
N GLU A 127 7.17 -2.29 -2.14
CA GLU A 127 6.57 -3.50 -1.53
C GLU A 127 5.04 -3.43 -1.52
N TYR A 128 4.48 -2.24 -1.28
CA TYR A 128 3.04 -2.04 -1.33
C TYR A 128 2.46 -2.39 -2.71
N THR A 129 3.05 -1.87 -3.79
CA THR A 129 2.58 -2.13 -5.16
C THR A 129 2.67 -3.62 -5.50
N ARG A 130 3.81 -4.25 -5.20
CA ARG A 130 4.02 -5.69 -5.43
C ARG A 130 3.01 -6.54 -4.66
N ARG A 131 2.77 -6.22 -3.40
CA ARG A 131 1.80 -6.93 -2.56
C ARG A 131 0.37 -6.77 -3.07
N GLU A 132 -0.04 -5.58 -3.48
CA GLU A 132 -1.40 -5.35 -3.99
C GLU A 132 -1.62 -6.05 -5.34
N LEU A 133 -0.61 -6.10 -6.21
CA LEU A 133 -0.65 -6.92 -7.43
C LEU A 133 -0.80 -8.41 -7.10
N GLY A 134 0.02 -8.94 -6.19
CA GLY A 134 -0.08 -10.33 -5.74
C GLY A 134 -1.45 -10.68 -5.17
N LYS A 135 -1.98 -9.85 -4.27
CA LYS A 135 -3.32 -10.03 -3.71
C LYS A 135 -4.41 -10.02 -4.79
N TRP A 136 -4.30 -9.10 -5.76
CA TRP A 136 -5.27 -9.02 -6.83
C TRP A 136 -5.26 -10.26 -7.71
N ILE A 137 -4.09 -10.78 -8.05
CA ILE A 137 -3.95 -12.03 -8.83
C ILE A 137 -4.51 -13.21 -8.05
N MET A 138 -4.09 -13.37 -6.80
CA MET A 138 -4.52 -14.48 -5.93
C MET A 138 -5.97 -14.37 -5.44
N GLY A 139 -6.63 -13.23 -5.62
CA GLY A 139 -8.00 -12.97 -5.17
C GLY A 139 -9.10 -13.70 -5.96
N VAL A 140 -8.75 -14.63 -6.86
CA VAL A 140 -9.69 -15.51 -7.60
C VAL A 140 -9.35 -16.97 -7.34
N LYS A 141 -10.36 -17.85 -7.49
CA LYS A 141 -10.23 -19.25 -7.09
C LYS A 141 -9.64 -20.16 -8.18
N SER A 142 -9.94 -19.91 -9.45
CA SER A 142 -9.48 -20.77 -10.54
C SER A 142 -8.11 -20.36 -11.07
N ASP A 143 -7.30 -21.32 -11.45
CA ASP A 143 -5.97 -21.12 -12.03
C ASP A 143 -6.04 -20.29 -13.32
N ASP A 144 -7.04 -20.56 -14.19
CA ASP A 144 -7.26 -19.77 -15.40
C ASP A 144 -7.57 -18.31 -15.12
N ALA A 145 -8.29 -18.02 -14.04
CA ALA A 145 -8.57 -16.62 -13.66
C ALA A 145 -7.33 -15.95 -13.06
N ARG A 146 -6.48 -16.72 -12.33
CA ARG A 146 -5.20 -16.21 -11.83
C ARG A 146 -4.26 -15.90 -13.00
N MET A 147 -4.14 -16.81 -13.96
CA MET A 147 -3.30 -16.60 -15.15
C MET A 147 -3.75 -15.37 -15.93
N ARG A 148 -5.05 -15.21 -16.25
CA ARG A 148 -5.56 -14.00 -16.92
C ARG A 148 -5.25 -12.70 -16.15
N ARG A 149 -5.31 -12.73 -14.82
CA ARG A 149 -4.91 -11.56 -14.02
C ARG A 149 -3.41 -11.33 -14.03
N ALA A 150 -2.62 -12.38 -14.02
CA ALA A 150 -1.16 -12.26 -14.13
C ALA A 150 -0.76 -11.69 -15.50
N GLU A 151 -1.37 -12.14 -16.60
CA GLU A 151 -1.17 -11.58 -17.95
C GLU A 151 -1.50 -10.09 -17.99
N GLN A 152 -2.67 -9.70 -17.47
CA GLN A 152 -3.06 -8.28 -17.39
C GLN A 152 -2.10 -7.46 -16.53
N ALA A 153 -1.56 -8.04 -15.46
CA ALA A 153 -0.55 -7.39 -14.65
C ALA A 153 0.76 -7.21 -15.41
N ALA A 154 1.25 -8.26 -16.07
CA ALA A 154 2.48 -8.22 -16.87
C ALA A 154 2.40 -7.20 -18.01
N GLU A 155 1.30 -7.16 -18.76
CA GLU A 155 1.06 -6.15 -19.82
C GLU A 155 1.14 -4.71 -19.27
N ARG A 156 0.57 -4.47 -18.09
CA ARG A 156 0.60 -3.14 -17.45
C ARG A 156 2.01 -2.77 -16.97
N LEU A 157 2.72 -3.75 -16.41
CA LEU A 157 4.10 -3.58 -15.95
C LEU A 157 5.01 -3.27 -17.13
N LEU A 158 4.89 -4.03 -18.24
CA LEU A 158 5.65 -3.81 -19.46
C LEU A 158 5.37 -2.42 -20.04
N SER A 159 4.09 -2.05 -20.19
CA SER A 159 3.71 -0.73 -20.68
C SER A 159 4.24 0.40 -19.79
N ALA A 160 4.31 0.19 -18.48
CA ALA A 160 4.85 1.18 -17.55
C ALA A 160 6.38 1.25 -17.64
N MET A 161 7.07 0.13 -17.80
CA MET A 161 8.52 0.05 -18.03
C MET A 161 8.92 0.76 -19.33
N GLU A 162 8.24 0.44 -20.43
CA GLU A 162 8.44 1.11 -21.71
C GLU A 162 8.16 2.61 -21.62
N GLY A 163 7.07 2.98 -20.93
CA GLY A 163 6.68 4.37 -20.71
C GLY A 163 7.67 5.19 -19.87
N GLU A 164 8.57 4.54 -19.14
CA GLU A 164 9.66 5.20 -18.42
C GLU A 164 10.77 5.64 -19.38
N HIS A 165 11.00 4.88 -20.46
CA HIS A 165 11.98 5.18 -21.51
C HIS A 165 11.40 6.09 -22.59
N GLU A 166 10.18 5.78 -23.08
CA GLU A 166 9.46 6.57 -24.06
C GLU A 166 8.05 6.88 -23.57
N LEU A 167 7.80 8.17 -23.32
CA LEU A 167 6.51 8.60 -22.78
C LEU A 167 5.36 8.20 -23.69
N PRO A 168 4.32 7.53 -23.16
CA PRO A 168 3.12 7.20 -23.91
C PRO A 168 2.54 8.43 -24.63
N PRO A 169 2.05 8.30 -25.88
CA PRO A 169 1.56 9.42 -26.68
C PRO A 169 0.52 10.29 -25.95
N VAL A 170 -0.34 9.68 -25.13
CA VAL A 170 -1.36 10.39 -24.35
C VAL A 170 -0.75 11.30 -23.27
N ILE A 171 0.33 10.86 -22.63
CA ILE A 171 1.06 11.66 -21.63
C ILE A 171 1.87 12.73 -22.33
N ALA A 172 2.59 12.38 -23.41
CA ALA A 172 3.37 13.33 -24.20
C ALA A 172 2.48 14.47 -24.75
N ALA A 173 1.28 14.13 -25.25
CA ALA A 173 0.32 15.12 -25.71
C ALA A 173 -0.19 16.02 -24.57
N ALA A 174 -0.42 15.47 -23.37
CA ALA A 174 -0.81 16.27 -22.22
C ALA A 174 0.31 17.23 -21.78
N PHE A 175 1.57 16.78 -21.77
CA PHE A 175 2.71 17.64 -21.42
C PHE A 175 2.97 18.75 -22.42
N ARG A 176 2.69 18.52 -23.74
CA ARG A 176 2.74 19.61 -24.73
C ARG A 176 1.73 20.72 -24.41
N ARG A 177 0.55 20.37 -23.91
CA ARG A 177 -0.48 21.36 -23.50
C ARG A 177 -0.18 21.99 -22.14
N ARG A 178 0.58 21.27 -21.29
CA ARG A 178 0.88 21.68 -19.90
C ARG A 178 2.40 21.62 -19.64
N PRO A 179 3.20 22.61 -20.12
CA PRO A 179 4.67 22.59 -19.98
C PRO A 179 5.16 22.55 -18.53
N LYS A 180 4.40 23.15 -17.59
CA LYS A 180 4.71 23.08 -16.14
C LYS A 180 4.62 21.65 -15.61
N ALA A 181 3.66 20.86 -16.11
CA ALA A 181 3.54 19.44 -15.73
C ALA A 181 4.76 18.65 -16.24
N LYS A 182 5.25 18.92 -17.45
CA LYS A 182 6.48 18.31 -17.95
C LYS A 182 7.68 18.63 -17.06
N ALA A 183 7.88 19.90 -16.72
CA ALA A 183 8.98 20.31 -15.84
C ALA A 183 8.88 19.65 -14.44
N GLY A 184 7.69 19.50 -13.91
CA GLY A 184 7.47 18.78 -12.65
C GLY A 184 7.69 17.27 -12.76
N TRP A 185 7.31 16.65 -13.88
CA TRP A 185 7.61 15.26 -14.18
C TRP A 185 9.12 14.97 -14.16
N GLU A 186 9.92 15.84 -14.75
CA GLU A 186 11.37 15.75 -14.75
C GLU A 186 11.99 15.81 -13.35
N LYS A 187 11.33 16.49 -12.40
CA LYS A 187 11.72 16.54 -10.99
C LYS A 187 11.23 15.34 -10.16
N MET A 188 10.36 14.49 -10.69
CA MET A 188 9.91 13.28 -9.99
C MET A 188 11.04 12.25 -9.92
N THR A 189 11.10 11.52 -8.80
CA THR A 189 11.99 10.35 -8.68
C THR A 189 11.53 9.23 -9.62
N PRO A 190 12.42 8.30 -10.03
CA PRO A 190 12.03 7.15 -10.83
C PRO A 190 10.83 6.40 -10.23
N LEU A 191 10.84 6.15 -8.93
CA LEU A 191 9.76 5.48 -8.23
C LEU A 191 8.42 6.24 -8.29
N GLN A 192 8.45 7.57 -8.25
CA GLN A 192 7.25 8.39 -8.43
C GLN A 192 6.71 8.29 -9.86
N ARG A 193 7.58 8.35 -10.87
CA ARG A 193 7.19 8.19 -12.28
C ARG A 193 6.58 6.83 -12.55
N ARG A 194 7.18 5.76 -12.05
CA ARG A 194 6.64 4.38 -12.13
C ARG A 194 5.25 4.29 -11.53
N GLY A 195 5.05 4.86 -10.34
CA GLY A 195 3.73 4.88 -9.70
C GLY A 195 2.67 5.60 -10.53
N GLU A 196 3.03 6.71 -11.19
CA GLU A 196 2.13 7.45 -12.08
C GLU A 196 1.81 6.67 -13.37
N LEU A 197 2.83 6.05 -14.00
CA LEU A 197 2.65 5.21 -15.19
C LEU A 197 1.76 4.01 -14.89
N MET A 198 2.04 3.26 -13.83
CA MET A 198 1.21 2.16 -13.38
C MET A 198 -0.25 2.57 -13.16
N ALA A 199 -0.47 3.75 -12.59
CA ALA A 199 -1.81 4.26 -12.36
C ALA A 199 -2.52 4.68 -13.67
N VAL A 200 -1.81 5.17 -14.67
CA VAL A 200 -2.37 5.46 -16.00
C VAL A 200 -2.77 4.17 -16.72
N PHE A 201 -1.89 3.17 -16.72
CA PHE A 201 -2.16 1.88 -17.38
C PHE A 201 -3.13 0.97 -16.62
N TYR A 202 -3.47 1.30 -15.37
CA TYR A 202 -4.52 0.59 -14.64
C TYR A 202 -5.89 0.69 -15.32
N TYR A 203 -6.18 1.82 -15.95
CA TYR A 203 -7.48 2.07 -16.59
C TYR A 203 -7.47 1.59 -18.05
N GLN A 204 -8.50 0.82 -18.42
CA GLN A 204 -8.65 0.28 -19.78
C GLN A 204 -9.41 1.24 -20.70
N SER A 205 -10.44 1.95 -20.17
CA SER A 205 -11.21 2.88 -21.01
C SER A 205 -10.41 4.15 -21.33
N PRO A 206 -10.49 4.65 -22.57
CA PRO A 206 -9.82 5.88 -22.98
C PRO A 206 -10.16 7.08 -22.08
N GLU A 207 -11.44 7.22 -21.69
CA GLU A 207 -11.93 8.32 -20.88
C GLU A 207 -11.36 8.27 -19.46
N ALA A 208 -11.33 7.09 -18.84
CA ALA A 208 -10.76 6.91 -17.51
C ALA A 208 -9.24 7.13 -17.52
N ARG A 209 -8.57 6.66 -18.59
CA ARG A 209 -7.13 6.89 -18.79
C ARG A 209 -6.84 8.38 -18.96
N GLN A 210 -7.63 9.10 -19.75
CA GLN A 210 -7.48 10.54 -19.92
C GLN A 210 -7.63 11.29 -18.59
N LYS A 211 -8.67 10.98 -17.80
CA LYS A 211 -8.85 11.56 -16.45
C LYS A 211 -7.66 11.27 -15.54
N ARG A 212 -7.04 10.10 -15.66
CA ARG A 212 -5.85 9.76 -14.87
C ARG A 212 -4.63 10.54 -15.31
N VAL A 213 -4.46 10.78 -16.62
CA VAL A 213 -3.41 11.64 -17.17
C VAL A 213 -3.55 13.08 -16.67
N GLU A 214 -4.77 13.62 -16.60
CA GLU A 214 -4.99 14.95 -16.03
C GLU A 214 -4.53 15.02 -14.56
N ARG A 215 -4.86 14.00 -13.76
CA ARG A 215 -4.39 13.91 -12.36
C ARG A 215 -2.87 13.79 -12.25
N LEU A 216 -2.23 13.07 -13.18
CA LEU A 216 -0.77 13.00 -13.28
C LEU A 216 -0.20 14.40 -13.53
N CYS A 217 -0.77 15.15 -14.46
CA CYS A 217 -0.33 16.52 -14.75
C CYS A 217 -0.48 17.42 -13.52
N ASP A 218 -1.60 17.33 -12.78
CA ASP A 218 -1.82 18.10 -11.55
C ASP A 218 -0.79 17.76 -10.46
N ALA A 219 -0.47 16.48 -10.32
CA ALA A 219 0.55 16.02 -9.37
C ALA A 219 1.95 16.50 -9.77
N ALA A 220 2.27 16.47 -11.05
CA ALA A 220 3.53 16.93 -11.60
C ALA A 220 3.70 18.45 -11.45
N GLU A 221 2.69 19.26 -11.73
CA GLU A 221 2.74 20.72 -11.55
C GLU A 221 3.04 21.14 -10.11
N LYS A 222 2.50 20.42 -9.12
CA LYS A 222 2.82 20.65 -7.70
C LYS A 222 4.29 20.40 -7.39
N LYS A 223 4.98 19.56 -8.16
CA LYS A 223 6.42 19.32 -8.04
C LYS A 223 7.25 20.39 -8.73
N ALA A 224 6.73 21.01 -9.80
CA ALA A 224 7.44 22.07 -10.52
C ALA A 224 7.65 23.32 -9.64
N VAL A 225 6.73 23.58 -8.71
CA VAL A 225 6.73 24.78 -7.84
C VAL A 225 7.64 24.62 -6.61
N ARG A 226 8.05 23.41 -6.29
CA ARG A 226 9.01 23.10 -5.22
C ARG A 226 10.41 22.93 -5.79
#